data_943d5cf67d5d062338b5ff237b255799
#
_entry.id   943d5cf67d5d062338b5ff237b255799
#
_cell.length_a   1.000
_cell.length_b   1.000
_cell.length_c   1.000
_cell.angle_alpha   90.00
_cell.angle_beta   90.00
_cell.angle_gamma   90.00
#
_symmetry.space_group_name_H-M   'P 1'
#
loop_
_entity.id
_entity.type
_entity.pdbx_description
1 polymer ?
#
loop_
_entity_poly.entity_id
_entity_poly.type
_entity_poly.pdbx_seq_one_letter_code
_entity_poly.pdbx_strand_id
1 'polypeptide(L)'
;ITELTSLLSRRSLYCSKFPSSEWSAYQFPESKPQGNVIYQRIQHTWKEGKCLYCGASQNEYDRGEELETHAYQFIHNFDVKKLCNMKFDVIIGNPPYQMSDGGSGTGISAKPIYHYFVLNAKKLSPRYLTMIIPSRWFAGGKGLDEFREEMLHDKHMRIINDFISSKDCFPGVNIAGGVNYFLWDRSYNGECEIRNCANNTKTIVTTRRLDEFDVFIRDNRAISIIHKFLKSGDKRLSDNTFTRNPFGFISKDRGEESPIDGVDCIKLISSAGEGYVPISLVSKNHNEIGKYKVIIGKVVPCNGEVDTNPQDGYKVTTSSRILSPNEVITESYLMLHTFDNKKEADSFAKYMALKFPRFMMKHTLSSMNISTQNFQFVPYLDYKIYWTDEMLYERYHLTREEIDYVESMIRPME
;
A
#
# COMPACT_ATOMS: atom_id res chain seq x y z
N ILE A 1 8.49 -20.62 18.09
CA ILE A 1 8.72 -21.89 17.35
C ILE A 1 7.69 -22.89 17.84
N THR A 2 7.02 -23.60 16.93
CA THR A 2 6.13 -24.71 17.27
C THR A 2 6.95 -25.95 17.63
N GLU A 3 6.34 -26.92 18.30
CA GLU A 3 7.03 -28.18 18.61
C GLU A 3 7.49 -28.90 17.34
N LEU A 4 6.59 -28.98 16.32
CA LEU A 4 6.92 -29.57 15.03
C LEU A 4 8.07 -28.83 14.33
N THR A 5 8.02 -27.49 14.31
CA THR A 5 9.09 -26.67 13.70
C THR A 5 10.41 -26.87 14.44
N SER A 6 10.39 -26.98 15.77
CA SER A 6 11.57 -27.25 16.55
C SER A 6 12.20 -28.62 16.22
N LEU A 7 11.36 -29.68 16.12
CA LEU A 7 11.80 -31.02 15.73
C LEU A 7 12.36 -31.05 14.30
N LEU A 8 11.69 -30.40 13.34
CA LEU A 8 12.16 -30.33 11.94
C LEU A 8 13.47 -29.56 11.85
N SER A 9 13.59 -28.43 12.54
CA SER A 9 14.82 -27.63 12.57
C SER A 9 16.00 -28.40 13.15
N ARG A 10 15.79 -29.11 14.24
CA ARG A 10 16.83 -29.98 14.81
C ARG A 10 17.25 -31.07 13.83
N ARG A 11 16.27 -31.72 13.16
CA ARG A 11 16.56 -32.76 12.17
C ARG A 11 17.37 -32.22 11.00
N SER A 12 17.05 -31.01 10.53
CA SER A 12 17.76 -30.38 9.41
C SER A 12 19.16 -29.91 9.78
N LEU A 13 19.31 -29.29 10.97
CA LEU A 13 20.60 -28.72 11.41
C LEU A 13 21.58 -29.75 11.94
N TYR A 14 21.08 -30.82 12.59
CA TYR A 14 21.90 -31.78 13.31
C TYR A 14 21.86 -33.19 12.71
N CYS A 15 21.20 -33.38 11.58
CA CYS A 15 20.99 -34.67 10.93
C CYS A 15 20.28 -35.71 11.82
N SER A 16 19.73 -35.32 12.96
CA SER A 16 19.01 -36.16 13.88
C SER A 16 17.99 -35.38 14.69
N LYS A 17 16.85 -36.01 15.01
CA LYS A 17 15.90 -35.47 15.98
C LYS A 17 16.37 -35.63 17.44
N PHE A 18 17.40 -36.43 17.65
CA PHE A 18 18.03 -36.66 18.95
C PHE A 18 19.41 -36.03 18.95
N PRO A 19 19.59 -34.83 19.55
CA PRO A 19 20.88 -34.10 19.52
C PRO A 19 22.05 -34.85 20.17
N SER A 20 21.77 -35.76 21.07
CA SER A 20 22.79 -36.63 21.76
C SER A 20 23.09 -37.92 21.01
N SER A 21 22.48 -38.18 19.85
CA SER A 21 22.73 -39.36 19.05
C SER A 21 24.14 -39.34 18.46
N GLU A 22 24.82 -40.49 18.45
CA GLU A 22 26.11 -40.66 17.78
C GLU A 22 26.09 -40.31 16.27
N TRP A 23 24.91 -40.36 15.66
CA TRP A 23 24.68 -40.04 14.26
C TRP A 23 24.37 -38.54 14.01
N SER A 24 24.38 -37.72 15.07
CA SER A 24 24.21 -36.26 14.90
C SER A 24 25.44 -35.62 14.30
N ALA A 25 25.26 -34.70 13.35
CA ALA A 25 26.35 -33.90 12.79
C ALA A 25 27.04 -33.03 13.85
N TYR A 26 26.33 -32.70 14.94
CA TYR A 26 26.86 -31.97 16.09
C TYR A 26 26.28 -32.52 17.38
N GLN A 27 27.14 -32.79 18.36
CA GLN A 27 26.75 -33.22 19.71
C GLN A 27 26.80 -32.02 20.65
N PHE A 28 25.71 -31.77 21.34
CA PHE A 28 25.65 -30.72 22.35
C PHE A 28 26.18 -31.20 23.69
N PRO A 29 26.79 -30.30 24.49
CA PRO A 29 27.18 -30.63 25.84
C PRO A 29 25.95 -31.01 26.69
N GLU A 30 26.14 -31.86 27.70
CA GLU A 30 25.08 -32.32 28.61
C GLU A 30 24.29 -31.18 29.26
N SER A 31 24.93 -30.01 29.48
CA SER A 31 24.29 -28.81 30.01
C SER A 31 23.27 -28.16 29.03
N LYS A 32 23.32 -28.51 27.74
CA LYS A 32 22.41 -28.04 26.71
C LYS A 32 22.02 -29.14 25.73
N PRO A 33 21.38 -30.22 26.21
CA PRO A 33 21.11 -31.40 25.36
C PRO A 33 20.20 -31.13 24.18
N GLN A 34 19.43 -30.02 24.21
CA GLN A 34 18.53 -29.59 23.12
C GLN A 34 19.17 -28.57 22.20
N GLY A 35 20.41 -28.11 22.47
CA GLY A 35 21.06 -27.04 21.73
C GLY A 35 20.34 -25.71 21.86
N ASN A 36 20.42 -24.90 20.78
CA ASN A 36 19.79 -23.59 20.74
C ASN A 36 18.37 -23.61 20.16
N VAL A 37 17.89 -24.77 19.65
CA VAL A 37 16.54 -24.92 19.09
C VAL A 37 15.62 -25.51 20.16
N ILE A 38 15.11 -24.65 21.03
CA ILE A 38 14.27 -25.03 22.17
C ILE A 38 12.81 -24.68 21.83
N TYR A 39 11.92 -25.66 21.99
CA TYR A 39 10.49 -25.43 22.00
C TYR A 39 10.03 -24.95 23.36
N GLN A 40 9.27 -23.89 23.39
CA GLN A 40 8.56 -23.42 24.56
C GLN A 40 7.18 -22.96 24.14
N ARG A 41 6.14 -23.61 24.66
CA ARG A 41 4.78 -23.18 24.47
C ARG A 41 4.56 -21.90 25.26
N ILE A 42 4.04 -20.86 24.58
CA ILE A 42 3.59 -19.62 25.21
C ILE A 42 2.15 -19.34 24.83
N GLN A 43 1.49 -18.54 25.64
CA GLN A 43 0.13 -18.12 25.44
C GLN A 43 0.08 -16.63 25.06
N HIS A 44 -1.01 -16.22 24.43
CA HIS A 44 -1.30 -14.81 24.24
C HIS A 44 -1.67 -14.13 25.56
N THR A 45 -1.41 -12.83 25.65
CA THR A 45 -1.88 -11.99 26.76
C THR A 45 -3.10 -11.21 26.28
N TRP A 46 -4.27 -11.59 26.80
CA TRP A 46 -5.54 -11.05 26.35
C TRP A 46 -5.92 -9.75 27.06
N LYS A 47 -6.41 -8.79 26.29
CA LYS A 47 -7.05 -7.55 26.75
C LYS A 47 -8.19 -7.20 25.81
N GLU A 48 -9.41 -7.09 26.33
CA GLU A 48 -10.61 -6.73 25.55
C GLU A 48 -10.81 -7.62 24.31
N GLY A 49 -10.58 -8.93 24.46
CA GLY A 49 -10.76 -9.92 23.38
C GLY A 49 -9.65 -9.97 22.33
N LYS A 50 -8.57 -9.20 22.54
CA LYS A 50 -7.42 -9.18 21.61
C LYS A 50 -6.10 -9.36 22.35
N CYS A 51 -5.10 -9.94 21.66
CA CYS A 51 -3.78 -10.05 22.21
C CYS A 51 -3.10 -8.68 22.30
N LEU A 52 -2.55 -8.37 23.49
CA LEU A 52 -1.86 -7.10 23.77
C LEU A 52 -0.63 -6.87 22.85
N TYR A 53 0.04 -7.94 22.43
CA TYR A 53 1.27 -7.84 21.63
C TYR A 53 1.02 -7.88 20.11
N CYS A 54 0.25 -8.86 19.62
CA CYS A 54 0.08 -9.09 18.19
C CYS A 54 -1.31 -8.72 17.67
N GLY A 55 -2.28 -8.44 18.56
CA GLY A 55 -3.64 -8.09 18.19
C GLY A 55 -4.50 -9.26 17.68
N ALA A 56 -4.04 -10.51 17.83
CA ALA A 56 -4.81 -11.71 17.49
C ALA A 56 -6.12 -11.78 18.26
N SER A 57 -7.16 -12.34 17.63
CA SER A 57 -8.48 -12.53 18.26
C SER A 57 -8.43 -13.62 19.32
N GLN A 58 -8.96 -13.33 20.52
CA GLN A 58 -9.09 -14.32 21.59
C GLN A 58 -9.97 -15.48 21.16
N ASN A 59 -11.10 -15.21 20.49
CA ASN A 59 -12.02 -16.26 20.05
C ASN A 59 -11.39 -17.29 19.08
N GLU A 60 -10.37 -16.88 18.34
CA GLU A 60 -9.70 -17.75 17.37
C GLU A 60 -8.44 -18.41 17.91
N TYR A 61 -7.73 -17.74 18.81
CA TYR A 61 -6.40 -18.15 19.25
C TYR A 61 -6.29 -18.50 20.75
N ASP A 62 -7.35 -18.35 21.54
CA ASP A 62 -7.44 -18.90 22.89
C ASP A 62 -7.77 -20.39 22.78
N ARG A 63 -6.74 -21.20 22.54
CA ARG A 63 -6.84 -22.59 22.18
C ARG A 63 -6.33 -23.49 23.31
N GLY A 64 -7.00 -24.63 23.47
CA GLY A 64 -6.58 -25.66 24.41
C GLY A 64 -5.16 -26.17 24.17
N GLU A 65 -4.67 -27.02 25.08
CA GLU A 65 -3.26 -27.50 25.07
C GLU A 65 -2.91 -28.29 23.80
N GLU A 66 -3.87 -28.88 23.14
CA GLU A 66 -3.69 -29.71 21.94
C GLU A 66 -3.45 -28.91 20.66
N LEU A 67 -3.80 -27.62 20.64
CA LEU A 67 -3.72 -26.79 19.47
C LEU A 67 -2.59 -25.76 19.58
N GLU A 68 -2.01 -25.43 18.44
CA GLU A 68 -0.97 -24.40 18.35
C GLU A 68 -1.56 -23.01 18.67
N THR A 69 -0.92 -22.28 19.57
CA THR A 69 -1.35 -20.95 19.99
C THR A 69 -1.01 -19.86 18.99
N HIS A 70 -0.03 -20.10 18.13
CA HIS A 70 0.58 -19.07 17.26
C HIS A 70 1.08 -17.82 18.01
N ALA A 71 1.30 -17.93 19.31
CA ALA A 71 2.00 -16.91 20.08
C ALA A 71 3.51 -17.07 19.86
N TYR A 72 4.17 -16.05 19.38
CA TYR A 72 5.61 -16.10 19.08
C TYR A 72 6.39 -15.37 20.17
N GLN A 73 7.22 -16.07 20.90
CA GLN A 73 8.01 -15.53 22.01
C GLN A 73 8.78 -14.25 21.59
N PHE A 74 9.26 -14.21 20.37
CA PHE A 74 10.03 -13.08 19.82
C PHE A 74 9.27 -11.77 19.77
N ILE A 75 7.93 -11.80 19.64
CA ILE A 75 7.08 -10.59 19.60
C ILE A 75 6.15 -10.48 20.83
N HIS A 76 6.03 -11.52 21.65
CA HIS A 76 5.25 -11.53 22.89
C HIS A 76 6.13 -11.23 24.12
N ASN A 77 7.17 -10.43 23.95
CA ASN A 77 8.07 -10.02 25.03
C ASN A 77 8.40 -8.52 24.85
N PHE A 78 8.31 -7.76 25.94
CA PHE A 78 8.65 -6.34 25.93
C PHE A 78 10.16 -6.09 25.76
N ASP A 79 10.99 -7.05 26.14
CA ASP A 79 12.44 -6.93 26.07
C ASP A 79 13.08 -8.13 25.37
N VAL A 80 13.18 -8.02 24.04
CA VAL A 80 13.79 -9.06 23.20
C VAL A 80 15.28 -9.27 23.52
N LYS A 81 15.97 -8.27 24.10
CA LYS A 81 17.38 -8.39 24.50
C LYS A 81 17.55 -9.34 25.67
N LYS A 82 16.59 -9.37 26.59
CA LYS A 82 16.59 -10.35 27.69
C LYS A 82 16.30 -11.78 27.22
N LEU A 83 15.45 -11.89 26.18
CA LEU A 83 15.14 -13.19 25.57
C LEU A 83 16.36 -13.77 24.85
N CYS A 84 17.11 -12.94 24.14
CA CYS A 84 18.27 -13.33 23.36
C CYS A 84 19.52 -12.73 23.98
N ASN A 85 20.04 -13.38 25.03
CA ASN A 85 21.28 -12.96 25.70
C ASN A 85 22.54 -13.32 24.86
N MET A 86 22.52 -12.97 23.59
CA MET A 86 23.58 -13.17 22.60
C MET A 86 23.69 -11.97 21.68
N LYS A 87 24.90 -11.74 21.16
CA LYS A 87 25.12 -10.81 20.06
C LYS A 87 25.00 -11.57 18.75
N PHE A 88 24.33 -10.99 17.80
CA PHE A 88 24.17 -11.53 16.46
C PHE A 88 24.93 -10.65 15.46
N ASP A 89 25.74 -11.27 14.62
CA ASP A 89 26.32 -10.57 13.47
C ASP A 89 25.30 -10.46 12.34
N VAL A 90 24.54 -11.54 12.12
CA VAL A 90 23.55 -11.61 11.05
C VAL A 90 22.23 -12.17 11.59
N ILE A 91 21.13 -11.53 11.25
CA ILE A 91 19.76 -12.06 11.44
C ILE A 91 19.12 -12.21 10.07
N ILE A 92 18.67 -13.43 9.78
CA ILE A 92 17.95 -13.77 8.54
C ILE A 92 16.60 -14.35 8.93
N GLY A 93 15.52 -13.94 8.24
CA GLY A 93 14.20 -14.46 8.57
C GLY A 93 13.17 -14.36 7.44
N ASN A 94 12.18 -15.25 7.56
CA ASN A 94 10.90 -15.17 6.88
C ASN A 94 9.82 -15.23 7.98
N PRO A 95 9.44 -14.08 8.56
CA PRO A 95 8.52 -14.05 9.69
C PRO A 95 7.10 -14.40 9.26
N PRO A 96 6.22 -14.83 10.18
CA PRO A 96 4.79 -14.92 9.90
C PRO A 96 4.25 -13.57 9.46
N TYR A 97 3.44 -13.55 8.37
CA TYR A 97 3.03 -12.29 7.75
C TYR A 97 1.85 -11.63 8.44
N GLN A 98 0.87 -12.41 8.85
CA GLN A 98 -0.38 -11.91 9.40
C GLN A 98 -1.05 -12.90 10.34
N MET A 99 -1.95 -12.38 11.18
CA MET A 99 -2.86 -13.18 12.00
C MET A 99 -4.28 -12.67 11.85
N SER A 100 -5.28 -13.55 11.98
CA SER A 100 -6.68 -13.16 11.99
C SER A 100 -6.99 -12.29 13.21
N ASP A 101 -7.73 -11.21 13.01
CA ASP A 101 -8.18 -10.31 14.07
C ASP A 101 -9.63 -10.59 14.53
N GLY A 102 -10.23 -11.70 14.02
CA GLY A 102 -11.57 -12.15 14.40
C GLY A 102 -12.72 -11.31 13.83
N GLY A 103 -12.47 -10.52 12.78
CA GLY A 103 -13.53 -9.77 12.10
C GLY A 103 -14.60 -10.68 11.53
N SER A 104 -15.88 -10.49 11.90
CA SER A 104 -17.03 -11.16 11.32
C SER A 104 -17.51 -10.41 10.08
N GLY A 105 -17.64 -11.09 8.95
CA GLY A 105 -18.15 -10.53 7.69
C GLY A 105 -17.52 -11.16 6.47
N THR A 106 -17.88 -10.70 5.28
CA THR A 106 -17.39 -11.19 3.98
C THR A 106 -15.89 -10.96 3.71
N GLY A 107 -15.15 -10.42 4.68
CA GLY A 107 -13.70 -10.27 4.69
C GLY A 107 -13.15 -10.61 6.06
N ILE A 108 -12.56 -11.82 6.19
CA ILE A 108 -11.70 -12.14 7.35
C ILE A 108 -10.59 -11.09 7.33
N SER A 109 -10.62 -10.17 8.30
CA SER A 109 -9.59 -9.13 8.41
C SER A 109 -8.35 -9.75 9.01
N ALA A 110 -7.26 -9.78 8.25
CA ALA A 110 -5.98 -10.22 8.74
C ALA A 110 -5.09 -9.02 9.08
N LYS A 111 -4.57 -9.02 10.30
CA LYS A 111 -3.66 -7.98 10.78
C LYS A 111 -2.21 -8.37 10.49
N PRO A 112 -1.39 -7.50 9.88
CA PRO A 112 0.04 -7.74 9.72
C PRO A 112 0.74 -7.88 11.08
N ILE A 113 1.69 -8.82 11.17
CA ILE A 113 2.54 -9.01 12.37
C ILE A 113 4.03 -9.04 12.05
N TYR A 114 4.43 -9.18 10.79
CA TYR A 114 5.83 -9.27 10.38
C TYR A 114 6.67 -8.07 10.80
N HIS A 115 6.10 -6.88 10.87
CA HIS A 115 6.78 -5.66 11.29
C HIS A 115 7.31 -5.73 12.72
N TYR A 116 6.61 -6.41 13.63
CA TYR A 116 7.12 -6.62 14.99
C TYR A 116 8.41 -7.46 15.01
N PHE A 117 8.53 -8.43 14.09
CA PHE A 117 9.75 -9.22 13.95
C PHE A 117 10.91 -8.38 13.44
N VAL A 118 10.68 -7.53 12.43
CA VAL A 118 11.72 -6.63 11.91
C VAL A 118 12.19 -5.67 13.00
N LEU A 119 11.26 -5.00 13.70
CA LEU A 119 11.58 -4.03 14.75
C LEU A 119 12.35 -4.68 15.92
N ASN A 120 11.93 -5.87 16.35
CA ASN A 120 12.62 -6.58 17.43
C ASN A 120 13.98 -7.09 17.00
N ALA A 121 14.15 -7.52 15.74
CA ALA A 121 15.46 -7.88 15.21
C ALA A 121 16.40 -6.66 15.16
N LYS A 122 15.93 -5.48 14.77
CA LYS A 122 16.71 -4.23 14.82
C LYS A 122 17.15 -3.88 16.25
N LYS A 123 16.28 -4.10 17.27
CA LYS A 123 16.62 -3.88 18.69
C LYS A 123 17.77 -4.76 19.19
N LEU A 124 17.99 -5.94 18.59
CA LEU A 124 19.14 -6.81 18.87
C LEU A 124 20.44 -6.26 18.30
N SER A 125 20.38 -5.20 17.50
CA SER A 125 21.53 -4.51 16.93
C SER A 125 22.50 -5.42 16.17
N PRO A 126 22.05 -6.31 15.27
CA PRO A 126 22.95 -7.13 14.47
C PRO A 126 23.80 -6.24 13.56
N ARG A 127 24.87 -6.78 12.99
CA ARG A 127 25.57 -6.09 11.91
C ARG A 127 24.73 -6.06 10.63
N TYR A 128 24.15 -7.19 10.29
CA TYR A 128 23.27 -7.33 9.12
C TYR A 128 21.93 -7.91 9.50
N LEU A 129 20.87 -7.33 8.96
CA LEU A 129 19.51 -7.87 9.04
C LEU A 129 18.95 -8.02 7.65
N THR A 130 18.43 -9.19 7.34
CA THR A 130 17.69 -9.44 6.10
C THR A 130 16.45 -10.26 6.41
N MET A 131 15.30 -9.76 5.94
CA MET A 131 14.04 -10.49 6.05
C MET A 131 13.25 -10.36 4.77
N ILE A 132 12.53 -11.42 4.43
CA ILE A 132 11.53 -11.39 3.36
C ILE A 132 10.16 -11.13 3.98
N ILE A 133 9.50 -10.06 3.52
CA ILE A 133 8.23 -9.57 4.08
C ILE A 133 7.29 -9.10 2.97
N PRO A 134 5.96 -9.08 3.21
CA PRO A 134 5.02 -8.46 2.28
C PRO A 134 5.34 -7.00 2.02
N SER A 135 5.26 -6.56 0.75
CA SER A 135 5.55 -5.18 0.33
C SER A 135 4.45 -4.18 0.71
N ARG A 136 3.36 -4.64 1.33
CA ARG A 136 2.25 -3.79 1.76
C ARG A 136 2.67 -2.60 2.63
N TRP A 137 3.75 -2.72 3.41
CA TRP A 137 4.23 -1.63 4.26
C TRP A 137 4.65 -0.39 3.47
N PHE A 138 5.01 -0.50 2.20
CA PHE A 138 5.30 0.65 1.33
C PHE A 138 4.13 1.65 1.26
N ALA A 139 2.91 1.13 1.31
CA ALA A 139 1.69 1.91 1.26
C ALA A 139 1.18 2.37 2.63
N GLY A 140 1.60 1.72 3.70
CA GLY A 140 1.06 1.94 5.05
C GLY A 140 -0.34 1.37 5.23
N GLY A 141 -1.06 1.87 6.22
CA GLY A 141 -2.39 1.40 6.62
C GLY A 141 -2.39 0.06 7.36
N LYS A 142 -3.52 -0.32 7.92
CA LYS A 142 -3.69 -1.52 8.76
C LYS A 142 -2.68 -1.63 9.91
N GLY A 143 -2.27 -0.48 10.49
CA GLY A 143 -1.32 -0.42 11.60
C GLY A 143 0.14 -0.51 11.19
N LEU A 144 0.47 -0.27 9.91
CA LEU A 144 1.84 -0.27 9.39
C LEU A 144 2.42 1.14 9.22
N ASP A 145 1.68 2.21 9.53
CA ASP A 145 2.08 3.58 9.24
C ASP A 145 3.38 3.96 9.99
N GLU A 146 3.46 3.68 11.29
CA GLU A 146 4.67 3.93 12.09
C GLU A 146 5.85 3.09 11.60
N PHE A 147 5.61 1.82 11.27
CA PHE A 147 6.64 0.95 10.70
C PHE A 147 7.14 1.46 9.36
N ARG A 148 6.22 1.91 8.50
CA ARG A 148 6.54 2.53 7.22
C ARG A 148 7.46 3.74 7.42
N GLU A 149 7.06 4.68 8.28
CA GLU A 149 7.85 5.87 8.57
C GLU A 149 9.25 5.51 9.11
N GLU A 150 9.35 4.56 10.04
CA GLU A 150 10.65 4.11 10.54
C GLU A 150 11.53 3.54 9.42
N MET A 151 10.96 2.68 8.56
CA MET A 151 11.73 2.04 7.49
C MET A 151 12.15 3.01 6.38
N LEU A 152 11.31 3.98 6.03
CA LEU A 152 11.62 4.97 4.99
C LEU A 152 12.70 5.97 5.43
N HIS A 153 12.76 6.29 6.72
CA HIS A 153 13.76 7.22 7.26
C HIS A 153 15.05 6.53 7.75
N ASP A 154 15.09 5.19 7.71
CA ASP A 154 16.25 4.43 8.18
C ASP A 154 17.38 4.39 7.13
N LYS A 155 18.41 5.19 7.33
CA LYS A 155 19.58 5.26 6.45
C LYS A 155 20.48 4.02 6.47
N HIS A 156 20.22 3.06 7.35
CA HIS A 156 20.88 1.75 7.37
C HIS A 156 20.28 0.76 6.36
N MET A 157 19.14 1.11 5.72
CA MET A 157 18.57 0.34 4.62
C MET A 157 19.43 0.45 3.38
N ARG A 158 20.23 -0.59 3.12
CA ARG A 158 21.22 -0.58 2.04
C ARG A 158 20.68 -1.09 0.71
N ILE A 159 19.87 -2.15 0.74
CA ILE A 159 19.30 -2.77 -0.47
C ILE A 159 17.86 -3.18 -0.19
N ILE A 160 16.97 -2.93 -1.15
CA ILE A 160 15.63 -3.52 -1.21
C ILE A 160 15.48 -4.22 -2.56
N ASN A 161 15.15 -5.52 -2.51
CA ASN A 161 14.74 -6.29 -3.68
C ASN A 161 13.22 -6.46 -3.64
N ASP A 162 12.51 -5.78 -4.53
CA ASP A 162 11.04 -5.74 -4.55
C ASP A 162 10.48 -6.56 -5.72
N PHE A 163 9.59 -7.50 -5.39
CA PHE A 163 8.81 -8.32 -6.31
C PHE A 163 7.36 -7.86 -6.28
N ILE A 164 6.95 -7.11 -7.30
CA ILE A 164 5.57 -6.61 -7.42
C ILE A 164 4.59 -7.79 -7.48
N SER A 165 4.94 -8.83 -8.24
CA SER A 165 4.24 -10.11 -8.22
C SER A 165 4.93 -11.07 -7.24
N SER A 166 4.22 -11.50 -6.19
CA SER A 166 4.77 -12.50 -5.25
C SER A 166 5.10 -13.83 -5.91
N LYS A 167 4.48 -14.16 -7.04
CA LYS A 167 4.72 -15.39 -7.81
C LYS A 167 6.13 -15.45 -8.38
N ASP A 168 6.75 -14.28 -8.62
CA ASP A 168 8.13 -14.19 -9.09
C ASP A 168 9.15 -14.57 -8.01
N CYS A 169 8.75 -14.51 -6.74
CA CYS A 169 9.58 -14.92 -5.60
C CYS A 169 9.12 -16.27 -5.03
N PHE A 170 7.82 -16.49 -4.92
CA PHE A 170 7.20 -17.69 -4.37
C PHE A 170 6.25 -18.32 -5.40
N PRO A 171 6.72 -19.21 -6.27
CA PRO A 171 5.86 -19.89 -7.24
C PRO A 171 4.66 -20.57 -6.55
N GLY A 172 3.46 -20.30 -7.05
CA GLY A 172 2.22 -20.87 -6.51
C GLY A 172 1.63 -20.15 -5.29
N VAL A 173 2.26 -19.10 -4.77
CA VAL A 173 1.74 -18.31 -3.63
C VAL A 173 1.36 -16.91 -4.11
N ASN A 174 0.10 -16.51 -3.86
CA ASN A 174 -0.37 -15.16 -4.16
C ASN A 174 -0.42 -14.33 -2.87
N ILE A 175 0.42 -13.28 -2.79
CA ILE A 175 0.46 -12.31 -1.70
C ILE A 175 0.12 -10.94 -2.29
N ALA A 176 -1.04 -10.42 -1.93
CA ALA A 176 -1.52 -9.13 -2.43
C ALA A 176 -0.50 -8.02 -2.11
N GLY A 177 -0.13 -7.24 -3.14
CA GLY A 177 0.88 -6.21 -3.05
C GLY A 177 2.33 -6.70 -3.18
N GLY A 178 2.56 -8.00 -3.41
CA GLY A 178 3.88 -8.57 -3.61
C GLY A 178 4.71 -8.72 -2.33
N VAL A 179 5.99 -9.02 -2.51
CA VAL A 179 6.95 -9.24 -1.42
C VAL A 179 8.25 -8.52 -1.70
N ASN A 180 8.97 -8.19 -0.65
CA ASN A 180 10.34 -7.70 -0.76
C ASN A 180 11.24 -8.39 0.24
N TYR A 181 12.53 -8.45 -0.05
CA TYR A 181 13.54 -8.69 0.95
C TYR A 181 14.57 -7.57 0.92
N PHE A 182 15.12 -7.26 2.08
CA PHE A 182 16.01 -6.12 2.25
C PHE A 182 17.31 -6.52 2.93
N LEU A 183 18.34 -5.73 2.74
CA LEU A 183 19.57 -5.73 3.53
C LEU A 183 19.64 -4.44 4.34
N TRP A 184 19.54 -4.58 5.64
CA TRP A 184 19.86 -3.56 6.62
C TRP A 184 21.28 -3.80 7.14
N ASP A 185 22.13 -2.77 7.12
CA ASP A 185 23.53 -2.84 7.55
C ASP A 185 23.76 -1.74 8.57
N ARG A 186 23.99 -2.09 9.82
CA ARG A 186 24.18 -1.15 10.93
C ARG A 186 25.31 -0.14 10.68
N SER A 187 26.32 -0.50 9.91
CA SER A 187 27.45 0.38 9.59
C SER A 187 27.22 1.24 8.35
N TYR A 188 26.15 0.99 7.60
CA TYR A 188 25.80 1.78 6.42
C TYR A 188 25.06 3.05 6.81
N ASN A 189 25.33 4.15 6.12
CA ASN A 189 24.58 5.39 6.24
C ASN A 189 24.55 6.08 4.87
N GLY A 190 23.50 5.84 4.12
CA GLY A 190 23.43 6.32 2.73
C GLY A 190 22.08 6.08 2.07
N GLU A 191 22.07 6.22 0.76
CA GLU A 191 20.90 5.98 -0.08
C GLU A 191 20.69 4.48 -0.28
N CYS A 192 19.43 4.07 -0.42
CA CYS A 192 19.07 2.67 -0.62
C CYS A 192 19.12 2.29 -2.10
N GLU A 193 19.74 1.17 -2.41
CA GLU A 193 19.66 0.53 -3.71
C GLU A 193 18.35 -0.25 -3.82
N ILE A 194 17.44 0.20 -4.67
CA ILE A 194 16.12 -0.41 -4.88
C ILE A 194 16.15 -1.18 -6.19
N ARG A 195 15.84 -2.46 -6.14
CA ARG A 195 15.84 -3.39 -7.26
C ARG A 195 14.43 -3.87 -7.54
N ASN A 196 13.88 -3.57 -8.71
CA ASN A 196 12.66 -4.21 -9.18
C ASN A 196 13.01 -5.55 -9.80
N CYS A 197 12.58 -6.62 -9.15
CA CYS A 197 12.84 -8.00 -9.52
C CYS A 197 11.60 -8.64 -10.15
N ALA A 198 11.77 -9.31 -11.27
CA ALA A 198 10.73 -10.15 -11.89
C ALA A 198 11.39 -11.30 -12.63
N ASN A 199 10.67 -12.43 -12.75
CA ASN A 199 11.16 -13.58 -13.48
C ASN A 199 11.31 -13.23 -14.97
N ASN A 200 12.39 -13.74 -15.56
CA ASN A 200 12.68 -13.60 -17.00
C ASN A 200 12.82 -12.17 -17.53
N THR A 201 12.98 -11.18 -16.66
CA THR A 201 13.23 -9.79 -17.07
C THR A 201 14.49 -9.24 -16.42
N LYS A 202 15.07 -8.22 -17.06
CA LYS A 202 16.21 -7.51 -16.48
C LYS A 202 15.79 -6.78 -15.22
N THR A 203 16.52 -6.98 -14.12
CA THR A 203 16.35 -6.22 -12.89
C THR A 203 16.64 -4.74 -13.13
N ILE A 204 15.70 -3.89 -12.74
CA ILE A 204 15.85 -2.43 -12.84
C ILE A 204 16.28 -1.90 -11.47
N VAL A 205 17.39 -1.18 -11.47
CA VAL A 205 18.04 -0.72 -10.24
C VAL A 205 18.07 0.81 -10.20
N THR A 206 17.75 1.37 -9.04
CA THR A 206 17.88 2.81 -8.75
C THR A 206 18.40 2.98 -7.33
N THR A 207 19.37 3.86 -7.14
CA THR A 207 19.87 4.25 -5.83
C THR A 207 19.28 5.60 -5.45
N ARG A 208 18.58 5.68 -4.35
CA ARG A 208 17.89 6.90 -3.90
C ARG A 208 17.54 6.85 -2.42
N ARG A 209 17.16 7.99 -1.87
CA ARG A 209 16.57 8.06 -0.54
C ARG A 209 15.19 7.40 -0.54
N LEU A 210 14.87 6.63 0.49
CA LEU A 210 13.57 6.00 0.63
C LEU A 210 12.47 7.02 0.98
N ASP A 211 12.84 8.09 1.67
CA ASP A 211 11.98 9.20 2.09
C ASP A 211 11.94 10.36 1.08
N GLU A 212 12.30 10.11 -0.18
CA GLU A 212 12.34 11.13 -1.23
C GLU A 212 10.97 11.71 -1.56
N PHE A 213 9.92 10.89 -1.43
CA PHE A 213 8.53 11.27 -1.67
C PHE A 213 7.65 10.88 -0.48
N ASP A 214 6.52 11.57 -0.29
CA ASP A 214 5.51 11.25 0.72
C ASP A 214 4.91 9.83 0.55
N VAL A 215 5.00 9.28 -0.66
CA VAL A 215 4.63 7.89 -0.99
C VAL A 215 5.83 7.15 -1.57
N PHE A 216 5.97 5.87 -1.25
CA PHE A 216 7.03 5.06 -1.81
C PHE A 216 6.68 4.64 -3.25
N ILE A 217 7.42 5.17 -4.22
CA ILE A 217 7.27 4.79 -5.64
C ILE A 217 8.04 3.50 -5.88
N ARG A 218 7.31 2.42 -6.15
CA ARG A 218 7.88 1.08 -6.30
C ARG A 218 8.60 0.87 -7.64
N ASP A 219 8.01 1.38 -8.73
CA ASP A 219 8.58 1.19 -10.07
C ASP A 219 9.68 2.22 -10.36
N ASN A 220 10.90 1.75 -10.43
CA ASN A 220 12.08 2.59 -10.65
C ASN A 220 12.06 3.37 -11.97
N ARG A 221 11.33 2.87 -12.99
CA ARG A 221 11.19 3.56 -14.29
C ARG A 221 10.39 4.85 -14.20
N ALA A 222 9.48 4.94 -13.22
CA ALA A 222 8.67 6.14 -13.05
C ALA A 222 9.45 7.29 -12.40
N ILE A 223 10.54 7.01 -11.70
CA ILE A 223 11.28 7.99 -10.89
C ILE A 223 11.79 9.15 -11.75
N SER A 224 12.39 8.88 -12.91
CA SER A 224 12.90 9.91 -13.81
C SER A 224 11.79 10.82 -14.33
N ILE A 225 10.64 10.24 -14.67
CA ILE A 225 9.46 10.99 -15.16
C ILE A 225 8.89 11.89 -14.07
N ILE A 226 8.74 11.35 -12.84
CA ILE A 226 8.28 12.12 -11.66
C ILE A 226 9.25 13.28 -11.37
N HIS A 227 10.56 13.05 -11.40
CA HIS A 227 11.56 14.10 -11.23
C HIS A 227 11.46 15.21 -12.26
N LYS A 228 11.20 14.87 -13.52
CA LYS A 228 11.01 15.87 -14.61
C LYS A 228 9.81 16.75 -14.33
N PHE A 229 8.68 16.15 -13.90
CA PHE A 229 7.51 16.93 -13.44
C PHE A 229 7.86 17.84 -12.25
N LEU A 230 8.50 17.30 -11.19
CA LEU A 230 8.83 18.09 -10.01
C LEU A 230 9.80 19.25 -10.31
N LYS A 231 10.72 19.06 -11.24
CA LYS A 231 11.66 20.09 -11.69
C LYS A 231 11.00 21.19 -12.54
N SER A 232 9.87 20.92 -13.18
CA SER A 232 9.16 21.92 -13.99
C SER A 232 8.60 23.09 -13.17
N GLY A 233 8.37 22.86 -11.86
CA GLY A 233 7.73 23.83 -10.97
C GLY A 233 6.22 23.95 -11.17
N ASP A 234 5.60 23.10 -11.98
CA ASP A 234 4.16 23.09 -12.16
C ASP A 234 3.43 22.74 -10.86
N LYS A 235 2.26 23.35 -10.67
CA LYS A 235 1.41 23.05 -9.51
C LYS A 235 0.91 21.62 -9.57
N ARG A 236 0.59 21.07 -8.42
CA ARG A 236 0.04 19.71 -8.27
C ARG A 236 -1.49 19.77 -8.33
N LEU A 237 -2.11 18.81 -8.99
CA LEU A 237 -3.58 18.71 -9.02
C LEU A 237 -4.13 18.40 -7.62
N SER A 238 -3.40 17.67 -6.78
CA SER A 238 -3.78 17.41 -5.38
C SER A 238 -4.13 18.66 -4.59
N ASP A 239 -3.45 19.77 -4.86
CA ASP A 239 -3.63 21.03 -4.12
C ASP A 239 -4.93 21.76 -4.50
N ASN A 240 -5.56 21.31 -5.59
CA ASN A 240 -6.77 21.89 -6.15
C ASN A 240 -7.96 20.90 -6.18
N THR A 241 -7.75 19.65 -5.74
CA THR A 241 -8.77 18.61 -5.68
C THR A 241 -9.52 18.67 -4.35
N PHE A 242 -10.81 18.48 -4.39
CA PHE A 242 -11.65 18.54 -3.18
C PHE A 242 -11.48 17.30 -2.32
N THR A 243 -11.58 17.51 -1.01
CA THR A 243 -11.54 16.42 -0.04
C THR A 243 -12.80 15.54 -0.11
N ARG A 244 -12.75 14.39 0.56
CA ARG A 244 -13.89 13.47 0.67
C ARG A 244 -15.14 14.20 1.13
N ASN A 245 -16.28 13.82 0.55
CA ASN A 245 -17.60 14.34 0.89
C ASN A 245 -17.70 15.87 0.71
N PRO A 246 -17.55 16.36 -0.54
CA PRO A 246 -17.40 17.80 -0.81
C PRO A 246 -18.66 18.61 -0.48
N PHE A 247 -19.85 18.01 -0.51
CA PHE A 247 -21.11 18.71 -0.24
C PHE A 247 -21.82 18.28 1.05
N GLY A 248 -21.24 17.29 1.79
CA GLY A 248 -21.81 16.79 3.05
C GLY A 248 -22.62 15.50 2.93
N PHE A 249 -22.83 14.96 1.72
CA PHE A 249 -23.64 13.76 1.50
C PHE A 249 -22.83 12.49 1.54
N ILE A 250 -23.25 11.53 2.36
CA ILE A 250 -22.61 10.21 2.46
C ILE A 250 -23.09 9.24 1.37
N SER A 251 -22.43 8.10 1.21
CA SER A 251 -22.74 7.13 0.14
C SER A 251 -24.16 6.55 0.21
N LYS A 252 -24.84 6.62 1.37
CA LYS A 252 -26.20 6.12 1.55
C LYS A 252 -27.27 7.15 1.23
N ASP A 253 -26.91 8.43 1.14
CA ASP A 253 -27.88 9.48 0.88
C ASP A 253 -28.48 9.32 -0.51
N ARG A 254 -29.78 9.54 -0.57
CA ARG A 254 -30.58 9.50 -1.80
C ARG A 254 -31.44 10.75 -1.84
N GLY A 255 -31.81 11.16 -3.00
CA GLY A 255 -32.81 12.23 -3.16
C GLY A 255 -34.18 11.64 -3.47
N GLU A 256 -35.17 12.49 -3.46
CA GLU A 256 -36.52 12.20 -3.95
C GLU A 256 -36.51 12.08 -5.47
N GLU A 257 -37.44 11.32 -6.06
CA GLU A 257 -37.52 11.15 -7.52
C GLU A 257 -37.83 12.46 -8.27
N SER A 258 -38.51 13.39 -7.58
CA SER A 258 -38.89 14.70 -8.10
C SER A 258 -38.59 15.81 -7.10
N PRO A 259 -38.41 17.06 -7.54
CA PRO A 259 -38.28 18.19 -6.62
C PRO A 259 -39.48 18.29 -5.68
N ILE A 260 -39.20 18.63 -4.41
CA ILE A 260 -40.22 18.78 -3.37
C ILE A 260 -40.95 20.11 -3.58
N ASP A 261 -42.28 20.07 -3.66
CA ASP A 261 -43.09 21.26 -3.84
C ASP A 261 -42.84 22.32 -2.77
N GLY A 262 -42.60 23.56 -3.18
CA GLY A 262 -42.35 24.68 -2.28
C GLY A 262 -40.99 24.68 -1.59
N VAL A 263 -40.08 23.75 -1.95
CA VAL A 263 -38.73 23.68 -1.41
C VAL A 263 -37.72 23.92 -2.54
N ASP A 264 -36.72 24.76 -2.25
CA ASP A 264 -35.59 24.94 -3.16
C ASP A 264 -34.70 23.70 -3.17
N CYS A 265 -34.76 22.93 -4.26
CA CYS A 265 -34.11 21.63 -4.40
C CYS A 265 -32.94 21.70 -5.36
N ILE A 266 -31.95 20.85 -5.08
CA ILE A 266 -30.76 20.62 -5.91
C ILE A 266 -30.67 19.14 -6.27
N LYS A 267 -30.11 18.85 -7.45
CA LYS A 267 -29.95 17.48 -7.92
C LYS A 267 -28.76 16.78 -7.25
N LEU A 268 -29.00 15.68 -6.60
CA LEU A 268 -27.97 14.83 -5.96
C LEU A 268 -27.64 13.65 -6.84
N ILE A 269 -26.35 13.49 -7.16
CA ILE A 269 -25.80 12.36 -7.91
C ILE A 269 -25.19 11.36 -6.92
N SER A 270 -25.71 10.15 -6.90
CA SER A 270 -25.24 9.05 -6.05
C SER A 270 -24.86 7.82 -6.86
N SER A 271 -24.21 6.83 -6.24
CA SER A 271 -23.91 5.55 -6.90
C SER A 271 -25.15 4.72 -7.26
N ALA A 272 -26.30 5.04 -6.66
CA ALA A 272 -27.57 4.37 -6.96
C ALA A 272 -28.43 5.11 -8.00
N GLY A 273 -28.00 6.29 -8.47
CA GLY A 273 -28.73 7.13 -9.40
C GLY A 273 -28.82 8.58 -8.97
N GLU A 274 -29.76 9.29 -9.55
CA GLU A 274 -29.99 10.71 -9.37
C GLU A 274 -31.29 10.94 -8.57
N GLY A 275 -31.32 11.99 -7.74
CA GLY A 275 -32.48 12.41 -7.00
C GLY A 275 -32.42 13.88 -6.62
N TYR A 276 -33.44 14.41 -5.98
CA TYR A 276 -33.54 15.79 -5.55
C TYR A 276 -33.50 15.91 -4.05
N VAL A 277 -32.72 16.85 -3.53
CA VAL A 277 -32.61 17.15 -2.09
C VAL A 277 -32.77 18.65 -1.84
N PRO A 278 -33.30 19.07 -0.67
CA PRO A 278 -33.31 20.48 -0.31
C PRO A 278 -31.89 21.07 -0.33
N ILE A 279 -31.69 22.24 -0.92
CA ILE A 279 -30.39 22.91 -0.97
C ILE A 279 -29.85 23.21 0.43
N SER A 280 -30.73 23.36 1.42
CA SER A 280 -30.38 23.57 2.83
C SER A 280 -29.62 22.39 3.47
N LEU A 281 -29.69 21.20 2.87
CA LEU A 281 -28.92 20.02 3.32
C LEU A 281 -27.46 20.02 2.88
N VAL A 282 -27.11 20.86 1.92
CA VAL A 282 -25.70 21.05 1.54
C VAL A 282 -24.98 21.72 2.70
N SER A 283 -23.95 21.09 3.23
CA SER A 283 -23.23 21.57 4.42
C SER A 283 -21.84 22.15 4.13
N LYS A 284 -21.36 22.02 2.90
CA LYS A 284 -20.00 22.42 2.50
C LYS A 284 -20.00 22.98 1.05
N ASN A 285 -19.00 23.81 0.74
CA ASN A 285 -18.67 24.28 -0.62
C ASN A 285 -19.89 24.85 -1.38
N HIS A 286 -20.72 25.66 -0.71
CA HIS A 286 -21.89 26.28 -1.30
C HIS A 286 -21.57 27.12 -2.54
N ASN A 287 -20.39 27.78 -2.57
CA ASN A 287 -19.87 28.56 -3.69
C ASN A 287 -19.57 27.73 -4.95
N GLU A 288 -19.48 26.41 -4.82
CA GLU A 288 -19.22 25.50 -5.94
C GLU A 288 -20.52 24.96 -6.58
N ILE A 289 -21.67 25.19 -5.97
CA ILE A 289 -22.97 24.69 -6.45
C ILE A 289 -23.24 25.20 -7.89
N GLY A 290 -23.03 26.48 -8.13
CA GLY A 290 -23.31 27.15 -9.39
C GLY A 290 -22.28 26.93 -10.52
N LYS A 291 -21.24 26.10 -10.28
CA LYS A 291 -20.16 25.85 -11.25
C LYS A 291 -20.32 24.50 -11.95
N TYR A 292 -19.61 24.31 -13.05
CA TYR A 292 -19.40 22.99 -13.65
C TYR A 292 -18.39 22.20 -12.81
N LYS A 293 -18.67 20.93 -12.52
CA LYS A 293 -17.83 20.08 -11.67
C LYS A 293 -17.36 18.87 -12.46
N VAL A 294 -16.07 18.56 -12.38
CA VAL A 294 -15.54 17.34 -12.99
C VAL A 294 -15.30 16.32 -11.88
N ILE A 295 -15.92 15.15 -12.02
CA ILE A 295 -15.89 14.06 -11.03
C ILE A 295 -15.41 12.75 -11.63
N ILE A 296 -14.88 11.88 -10.78
CA ILE A 296 -14.60 10.45 -11.07
C ILE A 296 -15.19 9.57 -9.99
N GLY A 297 -15.37 8.29 -10.30
CA GLY A 297 -15.66 7.29 -9.27
C GLY A 297 -14.51 7.19 -8.25
N LYS A 298 -14.85 7.00 -6.99
CA LYS A 298 -13.87 6.90 -5.90
C LYS A 298 -13.06 5.60 -5.93
N VAL A 299 -13.55 4.56 -6.61
CA VAL A 299 -12.93 3.24 -6.64
C VAL A 299 -12.19 3.04 -7.95
N VAL A 300 -10.95 2.55 -7.86
CA VAL A 300 -10.15 2.17 -9.03
C VAL A 300 -10.87 1.05 -9.80
N PRO A 301 -11.07 1.20 -11.12
CA PRO A 301 -11.71 0.16 -11.93
C PRO A 301 -10.76 -1.01 -12.20
N CYS A 302 -10.57 -1.88 -11.22
CA CYS A 302 -9.76 -3.08 -11.30
C CYS A 302 -10.46 -4.25 -10.60
N ASN A 303 -10.10 -5.48 -10.96
CA ASN A 303 -10.71 -6.69 -10.40
C ASN A 303 -10.13 -7.05 -9.01
N GLY A 304 -9.86 -6.06 -8.16
CA GLY A 304 -9.38 -6.26 -6.78
C GLY A 304 -7.87 -6.24 -6.61
N GLU A 305 -7.09 -6.14 -7.68
CA GLU A 305 -5.62 -6.11 -7.63
C GLU A 305 -5.08 -4.84 -8.30
N VAL A 306 -4.70 -3.84 -7.49
CA VAL A 306 -4.15 -2.57 -7.99
C VAL A 306 -2.78 -2.75 -8.67
N ASP A 307 -2.07 -3.81 -8.31
CA ASP A 307 -0.68 -4.07 -8.73
C ASP A 307 -0.55 -5.10 -9.87
N THR A 308 -1.63 -5.71 -10.34
CA THR A 308 -1.57 -6.61 -11.50
C THR A 308 -1.50 -5.80 -12.78
N ASN A 309 -0.50 -6.10 -13.61
CA ASN A 309 -0.40 -5.53 -14.95
C ASN A 309 -1.39 -6.24 -15.87
N PRO A 310 -2.52 -5.62 -16.24
CA PRO A 310 -3.42 -6.18 -17.23
C PRO A 310 -2.68 -6.31 -18.59
N GLN A 311 -3.02 -7.28 -19.41
CA GLN A 311 -2.35 -7.50 -20.70
C GLN A 311 -2.37 -6.28 -21.63
N ASP A 312 -3.37 -5.40 -21.46
CA ASP A 312 -3.64 -4.20 -22.27
C ASP A 312 -3.39 -2.87 -21.51
N GLY A 313 -2.71 -2.92 -20.37
CA GLY A 313 -2.38 -1.76 -19.54
C GLY A 313 -3.46 -1.43 -18.51
N TYR A 314 -3.13 -0.47 -17.63
CA TYR A 314 -4.01 -0.05 -16.51
C TYR A 314 -5.03 0.99 -16.95
N LYS A 315 -6.26 0.88 -16.45
CA LYS A 315 -7.28 1.94 -16.60
C LYS A 315 -7.08 3.08 -15.61
N VAL A 316 -6.67 2.79 -14.40
CA VAL A 316 -6.33 3.70 -13.28
C VAL A 316 -7.54 4.38 -12.66
N THR A 317 -8.42 5.04 -13.45
CA THR A 317 -9.62 5.74 -12.99
C THR A 317 -10.84 5.34 -13.80
N THR A 318 -12.03 5.66 -13.30
CA THR A 318 -13.24 5.70 -14.13
C THR A 318 -13.16 6.88 -15.11
N SER A 319 -13.93 6.84 -16.16
CA SER A 319 -14.11 8.01 -17.03
C SER A 319 -14.65 9.19 -16.22
N SER A 320 -14.18 10.40 -16.54
CA SER A 320 -14.65 11.63 -15.91
C SER A 320 -16.09 11.94 -16.33
N ARG A 321 -16.89 12.42 -15.37
CA ARG A 321 -18.23 12.96 -15.63
C ARG A 321 -18.24 14.45 -15.30
N ILE A 322 -18.88 15.24 -16.16
CA ILE A 322 -19.08 16.67 -15.94
C ILE A 322 -20.48 16.87 -15.40
N LEU A 323 -20.59 17.52 -14.27
CA LEU A 323 -21.85 17.94 -13.68
C LEU A 323 -22.13 19.40 -14.04
N SER A 324 -23.38 19.68 -14.32
CA SER A 324 -23.88 21.02 -14.56
C SER A 324 -23.99 21.85 -13.27
N PRO A 325 -24.14 23.19 -13.37
CA PRO A 325 -24.61 23.97 -12.24
C PRO A 325 -25.86 23.36 -11.58
N ASN A 326 -25.96 23.49 -10.28
CA ASN A 326 -27.04 22.94 -9.44
C ASN A 326 -27.11 21.39 -9.38
N GLU A 327 -26.01 20.73 -9.64
CA GLU A 327 -25.82 19.30 -9.36
C GLU A 327 -24.75 19.12 -8.29
N VAL A 328 -24.99 18.24 -7.31
CA VAL A 328 -24.03 17.88 -6.23
C VAL A 328 -23.85 16.36 -6.14
N ILE A 329 -22.85 15.90 -5.41
CA ILE A 329 -22.49 14.48 -5.32
C ILE A 329 -22.45 13.97 -3.89
N THR A 330 -22.66 12.66 -3.76
CA THR A 330 -22.30 11.92 -2.54
C THR A 330 -20.80 11.61 -2.51
N GLU A 331 -20.30 11.14 -1.37
CA GLU A 331 -18.92 10.68 -1.19
C GLU A 331 -18.53 9.43 -2.02
N SER A 332 -19.45 8.87 -2.80
CA SER A 332 -19.16 7.79 -3.77
C SER A 332 -18.32 8.27 -4.96
N TYR A 333 -18.29 9.58 -5.16
CA TYR A 333 -17.48 10.23 -6.17
C TYR A 333 -16.44 11.16 -5.55
N LEU A 334 -15.38 11.40 -6.30
CA LEU A 334 -14.37 12.39 -5.99
C LEU A 334 -14.54 13.58 -6.94
N MET A 335 -14.68 14.77 -6.38
CA MET A 335 -14.72 16.03 -7.13
C MET A 335 -13.30 16.51 -7.37
N LEU A 336 -12.85 16.47 -8.62
CA LEU A 336 -11.48 16.81 -8.99
C LEU A 336 -11.29 18.33 -9.06
N HIS A 337 -12.19 19.02 -9.75
CA HIS A 337 -12.11 20.47 -9.88
C HIS A 337 -13.45 21.06 -10.33
N THR A 338 -13.58 22.39 -10.24
CA THR A 338 -14.77 23.15 -10.66
C THR A 338 -14.38 24.26 -11.61
N PHE A 339 -15.28 24.62 -12.52
CA PHE A 339 -15.09 25.63 -13.57
C PHE A 339 -16.31 26.52 -13.72
N ASP A 340 -16.08 27.78 -14.04
CA ASP A 340 -17.16 28.74 -14.31
C ASP A 340 -17.80 28.53 -15.71
N ASN A 341 -17.09 27.87 -16.63
CA ASN A 341 -17.59 27.58 -17.96
C ASN A 341 -17.38 26.12 -18.36
N LYS A 342 -18.28 25.62 -19.20
CA LYS A 342 -18.30 24.23 -19.65
C LYS A 342 -17.07 23.85 -20.48
N LYS A 343 -16.52 24.76 -21.26
CA LYS A 343 -15.39 24.49 -22.17
C LYS A 343 -14.12 24.08 -21.39
N GLU A 344 -13.83 24.80 -20.30
CA GLU A 344 -12.67 24.41 -19.42
C GLU A 344 -12.94 23.11 -18.70
N ALA A 345 -14.18 22.84 -18.25
CA ALA A 345 -14.56 21.58 -17.67
C ALA A 345 -14.39 20.40 -18.65
N ASP A 346 -14.81 20.60 -19.92
CA ASP A 346 -14.62 19.61 -21.00
C ASP A 346 -13.12 19.36 -21.27
N SER A 347 -12.32 20.43 -21.32
CA SER A 347 -10.87 20.34 -21.51
C SER A 347 -10.21 19.57 -20.38
N PHE A 348 -10.56 19.87 -19.13
CA PHE A 348 -10.02 19.16 -17.95
C PHE A 348 -10.45 17.68 -17.92
N ALA A 349 -11.70 17.37 -18.24
CA ALA A 349 -12.18 16.00 -18.31
C ALA A 349 -11.41 15.18 -19.36
N LYS A 350 -11.12 15.77 -20.53
CA LYS A 350 -10.27 15.15 -21.55
C LYS A 350 -8.83 14.98 -21.10
N TYR A 351 -8.26 15.99 -20.41
CA TYR A 351 -6.93 15.89 -19.81
C TYR A 351 -6.82 14.71 -18.86
N MET A 352 -7.82 14.50 -17.99
CA MET A 352 -7.84 13.37 -17.05
C MET A 352 -7.98 12.00 -17.74
N ALA A 353 -8.44 11.96 -19.00
CA ALA A 353 -8.48 10.74 -19.81
C ALA A 353 -7.15 10.41 -20.49
N LEU A 354 -6.20 11.36 -20.57
CA LEU A 354 -4.88 11.14 -21.16
C LEU A 354 -4.08 10.08 -20.40
N LYS A 355 -3.11 9.48 -21.06
CA LYS A 355 -2.25 8.44 -20.48
C LYS A 355 -1.29 9.02 -19.44
N PHE A 356 -0.68 10.17 -19.70
CA PHE A 356 0.31 10.75 -18.82
C PHE A 356 -0.24 11.10 -17.42
N PRO A 357 -1.37 11.84 -17.24
CA PRO A 357 -1.93 12.08 -15.91
C PRO A 357 -2.29 10.79 -15.17
N ARG A 358 -2.84 9.80 -15.87
CA ARG A 358 -3.19 8.50 -15.28
C ARG A 358 -1.95 7.68 -14.91
N PHE A 359 -0.89 7.76 -15.70
CA PHE A 359 0.41 7.18 -15.37
C PHE A 359 0.97 7.77 -14.07
N MET A 360 1.00 9.09 -13.96
CA MET A 360 1.48 9.77 -12.75
C MET A 360 0.66 9.38 -11.52
N MET A 361 -0.66 9.25 -11.68
CA MET A 361 -1.57 8.85 -10.64
C MET A 361 -1.37 7.37 -10.23
N LYS A 362 -1.12 6.47 -11.19
CA LYS A 362 -0.95 5.03 -10.93
C LYS A 362 0.12 4.76 -9.88
N HIS A 363 1.23 5.47 -9.92
CA HIS A 363 2.36 5.26 -9.02
C HIS A 363 2.12 5.71 -7.57
N THR A 364 1.02 6.42 -7.32
CA THR A 364 0.58 6.84 -5.99
C THR A 364 -0.54 5.97 -5.41
N LEU A 365 -1.10 5.07 -6.22
CA LEU A 365 -2.19 4.19 -5.79
C LEU A 365 -1.66 3.11 -4.86
N SER A 366 -2.14 3.11 -3.63
CA SER A 366 -1.82 2.13 -2.59
C SER A 366 -3.02 1.29 -2.15
N SER A 367 -4.20 1.65 -2.62
CA SER A 367 -5.47 0.98 -2.32
C SER A 367 -6.45 1.14 -3.48
N MET A 368 -7.55 0.40 -3.42
CA MET A 368 -8.63 0.53 -4.40
C MET A 368 -9.39 1.87 -4.32
N ASN A 369 -9.27 2.59 -3.21
CA ASN A 369 -9.93 3.90 -3.06
C ASN A 369 -8.98 5.01 -3.47
N ILE A 370 -9.45 5.87 -4.37
CA ILE A 370 -8.76 7.08 -4.80
C ILE A 370 -8.99 8.18 -3.77
N SER A 371 -7.94 8.94 -3.45
CA SER A 371 -7.94 10.11 -2.58
C SER A 371 -7.25 11.29 -3.26
N THR A 372 -7.34 12.47 -2.66
CA THR A 372 -6.65 13.67 -3.16
C THR A 372 -5.13 13.48 -3.29
N GLN A 373 -4.51 12.72 -2.38
CA GLN A 373 -3.07 12.45 -2.42
C GLN A 373 -2.63 11.66 -3.67
N ASN A 374 -3.54 10.92 -4.30
CA ASN A 374 -3.18 10.21 -5.53
C ASN A 374 -2.91 11.14 -6.72
N PHE A 375 -3.23 12.42 -6.61
CA PHE A 375 -2.98 13.43 -7.64
C PHE A 375 -1.73 14.28 -7.38
N GLN A 376 -0.90 13.93 -6.39
CA GLN A 376 0.28 14.73 -6.00
C GLN A 376 1.35 14.86 -7.08
N PHE A 377 1.39 13.94 -8.05
CA PHE A 377 2.29 14.01 -9.20
C PHE A 377 1.57 14.36 -10.50
N VAL A 378 0.26 14.55 -10.45
CA VAL A 378 -0.52 14.98 -11.63
C VAL A 378 -0.40 16.48 -11.77
N PRO A 379 0.07 17.00 -12.93
CA PRO A 379 0.16 18.44 -13.15
C PRO A 379 -1.20 19.14 -13.12
N TYR A 380 -1.25 20.29 -12.47
CA TYR A 380 -2.36 21.23 -12.59
C TYR A 380 -1.99 22.33 -13.60
N LEU A 381 -2.67 22.36 -14.73
CA LEU A 381 -2.32 23.17 -15.90
C LEU A 381 -3.42 24.19 -16.24
N ASP A 382 -3.21 25.00 -17.28
CA ASP A 382 -4.24 25.88 -17.84
C ASP A 382 -5.18 25.08 -18.76
N TYR A 383 -6.44 24.92 -18.37
CA TYR A 383 -7.44 24.13 -19.11
C TYR A 383 -8.22 24.95 -20.14
N LYS A 384 -7.82 26.18 -20.42
CA LYS A 384 -8.23 26.90 -21.67
C LYS A 384 -7.61 26.23 -22.88
N ILE A 385 -6.55 25.44 -22.69
CA ILE A 385 -5.84 24.68 -23.72
C ILE A 385 -6.35 23.23 -23.67
N TYR A 386 -6.56 22.64 -24.84
CA TYR A 386 -6.78 21.20 -24.97
C TYR A 386 -5.42 20.47 -25.01
N TRP A 387 -5.07 19.83 -23.92
CA TRP A 387 -3.82 19.06 -23.81
C TRP A 387 -3.92 17.71 -24.52
N THR A 388 -2.79 17.25 -25.06
CA THR A 388 -2.59 15.88 -25.56
C THR A 388 -1.43 15.23 -24.83
N ASP A 389 -1.30 13.91 -24.92
CA ASP A 389 -0.17 13.19 -24.33
C ASP A 389 1.17 13.66 -24.94
N GLU A 390 1.22 13.91 -26.26
CA GLU A 390 2.42 14.43 -26.94
C GLU A 390 2.86 15.79 -26.39
N MET A 391 1.91 16.71 -26.17
CA MET A 391 2.22 18.03 -25.58
C MET A 391 2.80 17.88 -24.17
N LEU A 392 2.31 16.92 -23.38
CA LEU A 392 2.82 16.64 -22.05
C LEU A 392 4.19 15.99 -22.09
N TYR A 393 4.42 15.06 -23.01
CA TYR A 393 5.74 14.43 -23.21
C TYR A 393 6.78 15.45 -23.60
N GLU A 394 6.45 16.39 -24.51
CA GLU A 394 7.33 17.49 -24.90
C GLU A 394 7.57 18.45 -23.72
N ARG A 395 6.52 18.85 -23.00
CA ARG A 395 6.61 19.78 -21.85
C ARG A 395 7.56 19.26 -20.77
N TYR A 396 7.50 17.97 -20.47
CA TYR A 396 8.35 17.34 -19.46
C TYR A 396 9.62 16.70 -20.03
N HIS A 397 9.91 16.92 -21.31
CA HIS A 397 11.12 16.42 -21.98
C HIS A 397 11.33 14.90 -21.78
N LEU A 398 10.25 14.12 -21.98
CA LEU A 398 10.34 12.67 -21.88
C LEU A 398 11.22 12.11 -23.01
N THR A 399 12.06 11.14 -22.66
CA THR A 399 12.79 10.37 -23.67
C THR A 399 11.87 9.41 -24.40
N ARG A 400 12.31 8.88 -25.53
CA ARG A 400 11.54 7.88 -26.29
C ARG A 400 11.22 6.65 -25.42
N GLU A 401 12.18 6.18 -24.63
CA GLU A 401 12.00 5.04 -23.73
C GLU A 401 10.96 5.31 -22.64
N GLU A 402 10.94 6.53 -22.08
CA GLU A 402 9.94 6.94 -21.09
C GLU A 402 8.54 7.05 -21.71
N ILE A 403 8.44 7.58 -22.94
CA ILE A 403 7.17 7.63 -23.68
C ILE A 403 6.68 6.20 -23.94
N ASP A 404 7.50 5.34 -24.51
CA ASP A 404 7.12 3.95 -24.77
C ASP A 404 6.69 3.22 -23.48
N TYR A 405 7.32 3.55 -22.35
CA TYR A 405 6.93 3.02 -21.05
C TYR A 405 5.55 3.53 -20.62
N VAL A 406 5.26 4.82 -20.67
CA VAL A 406 3.94 5.39 -20.36
C VAL A 406 2.86 4.77 -21.25
N GLU A 407 3.14 4.69 -22.57
CA GLU A 407 2.22 4.16 -23.58
C GLU A 407 1.89 2.68 -23.34
N SER A 408 2.88 1.88 -22.93
CA SER A 408 2.69 0.45 -22.62
C SER A 408 1.98 0.20 -21.30
N MET A 409 2.11 1.13 -20.34
CA MET A 409 1.58 0.97 -19.00
C MET A 409 0.08 1.31 -18.91
N ILE A 410 -0.35 2.29 -19.65
CA ILE A 410 -1.70 2.88 -19.54
C ILE A 410 -2.50 2.64 -20.83
N ARG A 411 -3.60 1.92 -20.69
CA ARG A 411 -4.49 1.71 -21.83
C ARG A 411 -5.25 3.00 -22.20
N PRO A 412 -5.63 3.19 -23.48
CA PRO A 412 -6.50 4.28 -23.88
C PRO A 412 -7.79 4.31 -23.06
N MET A 413 -8.37 5.49 -22.86
CA MET A 413 -9.69 5.70 -22.27
C MET A 413 -10.58 6.35 -23.33
N GLU A 414 -11.69 5.69 -23.62
CA GLU A 414 -12.75 6.20 -24.49
C GLU A 414 -13.61 7.23 -23.77
#